data_3e97a5e3f0cda644f01d1128f16006a8
#
_entry.id   3e97a5e3f0cda644f01d1128f16006a8
#
_cell.length_a   1.000
_cell.length_b   1.000
_cell.length_c   1.000
_cell.angle_alpha   90.00
_cell.angle_beta   90.00
_cell.angle_gamma   90.00
#
_symmetry.space_group_name_H-M   'P 1'
#
loop_
_entity.id
_entity.type
_entity.pdbx_description
1 polymer ?
#
loop_
_entity_poly.entity_id
_entity_poly.type
_entity_poly.pdbx_seq_one_letter_code
_entity_poly.pdbx_strand_id
1 'polypeptide(L)'
;SGIELTRYDDLFKTDAEREADRQERIQIVPAAEVFPYSRQPYTIDRPTPDLVRLMDSIEHIGIAEPLIVRPRESGGYEIISGHRRDYCAKAVGLDTRPVIVRNYSDEEADILVVDYNINREDLLPSEKAKAYKLKLDAMKRQGQRTDLTSLQLGEKLGKKTSVKFLAEQATDNVTSIQRYVRLNKLIPPLLDAVDAGTLKFVPAADFLSHLSEKEQTYLLLVMERDEV
;
A
#
# COMPACT_ATOMS: atom_id res chain seq x y z
N SER A 1 -2.95 31.91 -10.56
CA SER A 1 -1.48 31.80 -10.57
C SER A 1 -0.93 32.61 -9.40
N GLY A 2 -0.76 31.93 -8.26
CA GLY A 2 -0.04 32.45 -7.11
C GLY A 2 1.43 32.10 -7.28
N ILE A 3 2.29 33.10 -7.37
CA ILE A 3 3.72 32.93 -7.25
C ILE A 3 3.96 32.67 -5.76
N GLU A 4 4.33 31.44 -5.36
CA GLU A 4 4.88 31.17 -4.05
C GLU A 4 6.21 31.92 -3.93
N LEU A 5 6.19 33.01 -3.19
CA LEU A 5 7.42 33.72 -2.83
C LEU A 5 8.22 32.82 -1.89
N THR A 6 9.38 32.38 -2.33
CA THR A 6 10.39 31.70 -1.49
C THR A 6 10.58 32.53 -0.21
N ARG A 7 10.51 31.89 0.95
CA ARG A 7 10.75 32.58 2.24
C ARG A 7 12.10 33.27 2.19
N TYR A 8 12.17 34.52 2.69
CA TYR A 8 13.38 35.33 2.68
C TYR A 8 14.60 34.60 3.25
N ASP A 9 14.38 33.74 4.25
CA ASP A 9 15.41 32.90 4.88
C ASP A 9 16.01 31.84 3.94
N ASP A 10 15.28 31.35 2.93
CA ASP A 10 15.77 30.35 1.98
C ASP A 10 16.73 30.91 0.93
N LEU A 11 16.74 32.24 0.75
CA LEU A 11 17.63 32.92 -0.20
C LEU A 11 19.07 33.04 0.32
N PHE A 12 19.25 32.93 1.66
CA PHE A 12 20.55 33.13 2.31
C PHE A 12 21.18 31.85 2.84
N LYS A 13 20.51 30.67 2.65
CA LYS A 13 21.08 29.37 3.03
C LYS A 13 22.27 29.04 2.15
N THR A 14 23.37 28.66 2.78
CA THR A 14 24.53 28.08 2.10
C THR A 14 24.17 26.73 1.47
N ASP A 15 24.95 26.26 0.50
CA ASP A 15 24.73 24.94 -0.11
C ASP A 15 24.83 23.81 0.94
N ALA A 16 25.65 23.95 1.97
CA ALA A 16 25.77 23.04 3.10
C ALA A 16 24.49 23.02 3.96
N GLU A 17 23.85 24.17 4.19
CA GLU A 17 22.56 24.25 4.91
C GLU A 17 21.41 23.70 4.09
N ARG A 18 21.42 23.90 2.76
CA ARG A 18 20.44 23.28 1.85
C ARG A 18 20.61 21.76 1.78
N GLU A 19 21.85 21.25 1.80
CA GLU A 19 22.17 19.82 1.86
C GLU A 19 21.74 19.23 3.21
N ALA A 20 21.98 19.94 4.33
CA ALA A 20 21.53 19.54 5.66
C ALA A 20 20.00 19.53 5.80
N ASP A 21 19.29 20.45 5.14
CA ASP A 21 17.82 20.45 5.08
C ASP A 21 17.26 19.34 4.19
N ARG A 22 18.02 18.83 3.23
CA ARG A 22 17.68 17.66 2.42
C ARG A 22 17.98 16.34 3.13
N GLN A 23 18.86 16.34 4.16
CA GLN A 23 19.10 15.14 4.93
C GLN A 23 17.82 14.71 5.67
N GLU A 24 17.43 13.48 5.47
CA GLU A 24 16.29 12.87 6.17
C GLU A 24 16.56 12.89 7.68
N ARG A 25 15.78 13.69 8.42
CA ARG A 25 15.88 13.77 9.88
C ARG A 25 14.76 12.95 10.50
N ILE A 26 15.13 12.12 11.47
CA ILE A 26 14.15 11.46 12.33
C ILE A 26 13.53 12.51 13.24
N GLN A 27 12.21 12.60 13.20
CA GLN A 27 11.41 13.46 14.07
C GLN A 27 10.64 12.59 15.06
N ILE A 28 10.48 13.05 16.29
CA ILE A 28 9.62 12.41 17.28
C ILE A 28 8.30 13.17 17.31
N VAL A 29 7.23 12.50 16.91
CA VAL A 29 5.89 13.11 16.85
C VAL A 29 4.93 12.41 17.80
N PRO A 30 3.89 13.11 18.31
CA PRO A 30 2.84 12.49 19.11
C PRO A 30 2.12 11.37 18.33
N ALA A 31 1.81 10.26 19.00
CA ALA A 31 1.06 9.15 18.38
C ALA A 31 -0.31 9.60 17.85
N ALA A 32 -0.93 10.60 18.47
CA ALA A 32 -2.22 11.17 18.07
C ALA A 32 -2.16 11.91 16.71
N GLU A 33 -0.97 12.28 16.23
CA GLU A 33 -0.77 12.95 14.94
C GLU A 33 -0.43 11.95 13.81
N VAL A 34 -0.31 10.65 14.12
CA VAL A 34 0.05 9.61 13.15
C VAL A 34 -1.18 8.77 12.81
N PHE A 35 -1.52 8.70 11.53
CA PHE A 35 -2.71 8.04 11.02
C PHE A 35 -2.34 6.94 10.02
N PRO A 36 -3.10 5.84 9.98
CA PRO A 36 -2.90 4.81 8.96
C PRO A 36 -3.19 5.35 7.56
N TYR A 37 -2.58 4.75 6.54
CA TYR A 37 -2.88 5.08 5.15
C TYR A 37 -4.33 4.73 4.82
N SER A 38 -5.07 5.68 4.27
CA SER A 38 -6.52 5.55 4.01
C SER A 38 -6.88 4.45 3.01
N ARG A 39 -5.98 4.17 2.05
CA ARG A 39 -6.15 3.13 1.01
C ARG A 39 -5.31 1.88 1.28
N GLN A 40 -5.01 1.58 2.55
CA GLN A 40 -4.23 0.43 2.97
C GLN A 40 -4.84 -0.89 2.51
N PRO A 41 -4.16 -1.69 1.67
CA PRO A 41 -4.69 -2.95 1.17
C PRO A 41 -4.50 -4.14 2.12
N TYR A 42 -3.66 -3.99 3.14
CA TYR A 42 -3.20 -5.06 4.01
C TYR A 42 -3.86 -5.03 5.39
N THR A 43 -4.15 -6.20 5.95
CA THR A 43 -4.59 -6.37 7.33
C THR A 43 -3.37 -6.26 8.27
N ILE A 44 -3.46 -5.39 9.27
CA ILE A 44 -2.32 -5.05 10.13
C ILE A 44 -2.35 -5.85 11.43
N ASP A 45 -3.53 -6.08 11.98
CA ASP A 45 -3.81 -6.65 13.29
C ASP A 45 -3.92 -8.18 13.32
N ARG A 46 -3.66 -8.86 12.18
CA ARG A 46 -3.71 -10.32 12.13
C ARG A 46 -2.65 -10.90 13.07
N PRO A 47 -3.05 -11.75 14.04
CA PRO A 47 -2.12 -12.33 15.01
C PRO A 47 -1.22 -13.36 14.33
N THR A 48 -0.03 -12.95 13.97
CA THR A 48 1.03 -13.81 13.45
C THR A 48 2.16 -13.90 14.47
N PRO A 49 2.95 -14.99 14.48
CA PRO A 49 4.13 -15.09 15.35
C PRO A 49 5.10 -13.92 15.19
N ASP A 50 5.22 -13.39 13.97
CA ASP A 50 6.05 -12.22 13.68
C ASP A 50 5.50 -10.93 14.28
N LEU A 51 4.17 -10.75 14.31
CA LEU A 51 3.55 -9.59 14.93
C LEU A 51 3.75 -9.63 16.45
N VAL A 52 3.64 -10.82 17.06
CA VAL A 52 3.87 -10.99 18.50
C VAL A 52 5.32 -10.68 18.85
N ARG A 53 6.31 -11.22 18.09
CA ARG A 53 7.74 -10.89 18.28
C ARG A 53 8.03 -9.39 18.11
N LEU A 54 7.40 -8.76 17.13
CA LEU A 54 7.55 -7.33 16.91
C LEU A 54 6.98 -6.52 18.08
N MET A 55 5.84 -6.93 18.63
CA MET A 55 5.21 -6.28 19.79
C MET A 55 6.11 -6.37 21.02
N ASP A 56 6.62 -7.57 21.31
CA ASP A 56 7.57 -7.82 22.40
C ASP A 56 8.85 -6.99 22.26
N SER A 57 9.41 -6.93 21.06
CA SER A 57 10.57 -6.09 20.77
C SER A 57 10.28 -4.60 21.03
N ILE A 58 9.14 -4.10 20.55
CA ILE A 58 8.77 -2.67 20.71
C ILE A 58 8.50 -2.33 22.18
N GLU A 59 7.95 -3.26 22.95
CA GLU A 59 7.74 -3.07 24.39
C GLU A 59 9.06 -2.87 25.14
N HIS A 60 10.11 -3.64 24.76
CA HIS A 60 11.41 -3.60 25.45
C HIS A 60 12.34 -2.47 24.98
N ILE A 61 12.39 -2.19 23.69
CA ILE A 61 13.39 -1.26 23.11
C ILE A 61 12.77 -0.08 22.33
N GLY A 62 11.44 -0.01 22.26
CA GLY A 62 10.76 0.99 21.46
C GLY A 62 10.83 0.70 19.95
N ILE A 63 10.48 1.70 19.13
CA ILE A 63 10.53 1.61 17.67
C ILE A 63 11.98 1.87 17.22
N ALA A 64 12.72 0.81 16.89
CA ALA A 64 14.12 0.91 16.46
C ALA A 64 14.25 1.54 15.05
N GLU A 65 13.35 1.21 14.13
CA GLU A 65 13.31 1.80 12.78
C GLU A 65 12.18 2.81 12.66
N PRO A 66 12.43 4.08 12.25
CA PRO A 66 11.39 5.09 12.14
C PRO A 66 10.33 4.71 11.11
N LEU A 67 9.11 5.24 11.31
CA LEU A 67 8.05 5.16 10.32
C LEU A 67 8.37 6.11 9.16
N ILE A 68 7.99 5.76 7.94
CA ILE A 68 7.97 6.68 6.81
C ILE A 68 6.54 7.22 6.71
N VAL A 69 6.41 8.55 6.77
CA VAL A 69 5.12 9.23 6.76
C VAL A 69 5.10 10.37 5.75
N ARG A 70 3.90 10.80 5.35
CA ARG A 70 3.71 12.03 4.59
C ARG A 70 2.76 12.98 5.33
N PRO A 71 2.88 14.31 5.14
CA PRO A 71 1.93 15.28 5.69
C PRO A 71 0.52 15.05 5.12
N ARG A 72 -0.52 15.28 5.95
CA ARG A 72 -1.93 15.28 5.53
C ARG A 72 -2.44 16.71 5.40
N GLU A 73 -3.31 16.96 4.44
CA GLU A 73 -3.98 18.27 4.29
C GLU A 73 -4.80 18.64 5.54
N SER A 74 -5.37 17.65 6.22
CA SER A 74 -6.16 17.81 7.44
C SER A 74 -5.31 17.94 8.73
N GLY A 75 -4.00 18.01 8.59
CA GLY A 75 -3.04 18.01 9.70
C GLY A 75 -2.61 16.61 10.12
N GLY A 76 -1.43 16.54 10.76
CA GLY A 76 -0.77 15.29 11.13
C GLY A 76 -0.14 14.57 9.94
N TYR A 77 0.15 13.30 10.13
CA TYR A 77 0.94 12.49 9.21
C TYR A 77 0.23 11.19 8.86
N GLU A 78 0.31 10.77 7.61
CA GLU A 78 -0.20 9.49 7.12
C GLU A 78 0.97 8.51 6.90
N ILE A 79 0.83 7.29 7.42
CA ILE A 79 1.88 6.27 7.36
C ILE A 79 1.99 5.70 5.95
N ILE A 80 3.18 5.72 5.37
CA ILE A 80 3.49 5.06 4.10
C ILE A 80 4.19 3.71 4.36
N SER A 81 5.08 3.65 5.36
CA SER A 81 5.72 2.41 5.80
C SER A 81 5.81 2.34 7.32
N GLY A 82 5.61 1.15 7.86
CA GLY A 82 5.70 0.88 9.29
C GLY A 82 4.36 0.74 10.01
N HIS A 83 3.25 0.48 9.32
CA HIS A 83 1.92 0.29 9.92
C HIS A 83 1.90 -0.76 11.04
N ARG A 84 2.63 -1.90 10.89
CA ARG A 84 2.73 -2.92 11.95
C ARG A 84 3.48 -2.40 13.17
N ARG A 85 4.54 -1.59 12.98
CA ARG A 85 5.28 -0.94 14.07
C ARG A 85 4.40 0.05 14.83
N ASP A 86 3.62 0.86 14.11
CA ASP A 86 2.66 1.78 14.73
C ASP A 86 1.58 1.02 15.52
N TYR A 87 1.01 -0.04 14.94
CA TYR A 87 0.02 -0.88 15.60
C TYR A 87 0.56 -1.47 16.92
N CYS A 88 1.75 -2.08 16.89
CA CYS A 88 2.39 -2.64 18.08
C CYS A 88 2.70 -1.56 19.12
N ALA A 89 3.26 -0.41 18.68
CA ALA A 89 3.57 0.71 19.56
C ALA A 89 2.32 1.30 20.24
N LYS A 90 1.19 1.32 19.54
CA LYS A 90 -0.11 1.70 20.10
C LYS A 90 -0.60 0.67 21.12
N ALA A 91 -0.45 -0.63 20.82
CA ALA A 91 -0.88 -1.70 21.72
C ALA A 91 -0.09 -1.71 23.05
N VAL A 92 1.21 -1.39 23.01
CA VAL A 92 2.07 -1.30 24.21
C VAL A 92 2.05 0.09 24.87
N GLY A 93 1.23 1.04 24.36
CA GLY A 93 1.00 2.33 25.01
C GLY A 93 2.12 3.37 24.80
N LEU A 94 2.89 3.34 23.72
CA LEU A 94 3.86 4.39 23.42
C LEU A 94 3.15 5.67 22.93
N ASP A 95 3.47 6.81 23.55
CA ASP A 95 2.84 8.10 23.25
C ASP A 95 3.44 8.84 22.04
N THR A 96 4.60 8.40 21.58
CA THR A 96 5.32 9.05 20.47
C THR A 96 5.77 8.07 19.41
N ARG A 97 6.06 8.59 18.20
CA ARG A 97 6.55 7.84 17.05
C ARG A 97 7.79 8.49 16.46
N PRO A 98 8.89 7.77 16.28
CA PRO A 98 9.99 8.23 15.43
C PRO A 98 9.54 8.13 13.97
N VAL A 99 9.59 9.24 13.24
CA VAL A 99 9.14 9.33 11.85
C VAL A 99 10.18 9.99 10.96
N ILE A 100 10.21 9.61 9.70
CA ILE A 100 10.84 10.32 8.59
C ILE A 100 9.73 10.88 7.73
N VAL A 101 9.66 12.21 7.63
CA VAL A 101 8.63 12.89 6.85
C VAL A 101 9.10 13.05 5.41
N ARG A 102 8.29 12.56 4.46
CA ARG A 102 8.54 12.71 3.02
C ARG A 102 7.29 13.23 2.31
N ASN A 103 7.47 14.13 1.38
CA ASN A 103 6.39 14.67 0.59
C ASN A 103 6.14 13.75 -0.62
N TYR A 104 5.12 12.91 -0.53
CA TYR A 104 4.68 12.03 -1.60
C TYR A 104 3.32 12.46 -2.14
N SER A 105 3.16 12.46 -3.46
CA SER A 105 1.85 12.54 -4.10
C SER A 105 1.00 11.30 -3.77
N ASP A 106 -0.29 11.35 -4.08
CA ASP A 106 -1.19 10.22 -3.86
C ASP A 106 -0.77 8.99 -4.67
N GLU A 107 -0.32 9.19 -5.90
CA GLU A 107 0.15 8.12 -6.76
C GLU A 107 1.43 7.48 -6.24
N GLU A 108 2.39 8.29 -5.80
CA GLU A 108 3.63 7.80 -5.19
C GLU A 108 3.36 7.05 -3.90
N ALA A 109 2.46 7.56 -3.05
CA ALA A 109 2.06 6.91 -1.82
C ALA A 109 1.40 5.55 -2.07
N ASP A 110 0.46 5.45 -3.03
CA ASP A 110 -0.17 4.19 -3.43
C ASP A 110 0.87 3.16 -3.90
N ILE A 111 1.85 3.58 -4.71
CA ILE A 111 2.90 2.70 -5.21
C ILE A 111 3.79 2.22 -4.07
N LEU A 112 4.26 3.14 -3.22
CA LEU A 112 5.20 2.84 -2.14
C LEU A 112 4.59 1.95 -1.06
N VAL A 113 3.33 2.19 -0.66
CA VAL A 113 2.64 1.32 0.30
C VAL A 113 2.59 -0.12 -0.19
N VAL A 114 2.40 -0.33 -1.49
CA VAL A 114 2.45 -1.66 -2.09
C VAL A 114 3.87 -2.21 -2.11
N ASP A 115 4.85 -1.44 -2.58
CA ASP A 115 6.24 -1.90 -2.74
C ASP A 115 6.90 -2.32 -1.42
N TYR A 116 6.61 -1.62 -0.33
CA TYR A 116 7.12 -1.98 0.99
C TYR A 116 6.55 -3.30 1.55
N ASN A 117 5.46 -3.81 0.99
CA ASN A 117 4.74 -4.94 1.59
C ASN A 117 4.51 -6.13 0.65
N ILE A 118 4.52 -5.96 -0.68
CA ILE A 118 4.06 -6.97 -1.64
C ILE A 118 4.82 -8.30 -1.60
N ASN A 119 6.07 -8.28 -1.14
CA ASN A 119 6.93 -9.44 -1.04
C ASN A 119 6.84 -10.15 0.33
N ARG A 120 5.93 -9.76 1.21
CA ARG A 120 5.69 -10.47 2.47
C ARG A 120 5.09 -11.84 2.19
N GLU A 121 5.55 -12.87 2.91
CA GLU A 121 5.12 -14.26 2.74
C GLU A 121 3.71 -14.52 3.29
N ASP A 122 3.28 -13.73 4.30
CA ASP A 122 2.02 -13.90 5.03
C ASP A 122 0.82 -13.19 4.41
N LEU A 123 0.94 -12.68 3.18
CA LEU A 123 -0.14 -11.96 2.49
C LEU A 123 -1.24 -12.92 2.00
N LEU A 124 -2.49 -12.55 2.31
CA LEU A 124 -3.66 -13.23 1.76
C LEU A 124 -3.83 -12.93 0.26
N PRO A 125 -4.46 -13.85 -0.51
CA PRO A 125 -4.82 -13.60 -1.90
C PRO A 125 -5.62 -12.31 -2.11
N SER A 126 -6.56 -11.99 -1.22
CA SER A 126 -7.34 -10.75 -1.27
C SER A 126 -6.49 -9.50 -1.07
N GLU A 127 -5.49 -9.56 -0.18
CA GLU A 127 -4.55 -8.46 0.06
C GLU A 127 -3.67 -8.20 -1.16
N LYS A 128 -3.10 -9.26 -1.76
CA LYS A 128 -2.36 -9.16 -3.03
C LYS A 128 -3.24 -8.62 -4.16
N ALA A 129 -4.50 -9.05 -4.23
CA ALA A 129 -5.46 -8.57 -5.21
C ALA A 129 -5.69 -7.06 -5.12
N LYS A 130 -5.97 -6.55 -3.91
CA LYS A 130 -6.15 -5.12 -3.63
C LYS A 130 -4.87 -4.33 -3.90
N ALA A 131 -3.71 -4.85 -3.46
CA ALA A 131 -2.41 -4.21 -3.62
C ALA A 131 -2.03 -4.05 -5.10
N TYR A 132 -2.11 -5.13 -5.91
CA TYR A 132 -1.81 -5.03 -7.33
C TYR A 132 -2.76 -4.10 -8.08
N LYS A 133 -4.06 -4.11 -7.71
CA LYS A 133 -5.02 -3.17 -8.31
C LYS A 133 -4.66 -1.73 -7.96
N LEU A 134 -4.38 -1.43 -6.67
CA LEU A 134 -4.00 -0.10 -6.20
C LEU A 134 -2.78 0.44 -6.97
N LYS A 135 -1.71 -0.36 -7.04
CA LYS A 135 -0.48 0.03 -7.73
C LYS A 135 -0.70 0.23 -9.24
N LEU A 136 -1.44 -0.67 -9.91
CA LEU A 136 -1.75 -0.51 -11.33
C LEU A 136 -2.57 0.74 -11.63
N ASP A 137 -3.55 1.06 -10.78
CA ASP A 137 -4.39 2.24 -10.94
C ASP A 137 -3.58 3.54 -10.66
N ALA A 138 -2.66 3.53 -9.70
CA ALA A 138 -1.73 4.64 -9.45
C ALA A 138 -0.78 4.87 -10.63
N MET A 139 -0.17 3.81 -11.16
CA MET A 139 0.71 3.89 -12.34
C MET A 139 0.00 4.45 -13.58
N LYS A 140 -1.28 4.09 -13.80
CA LYS A 140 -2.08 4.65 -14.90
C LYS A 140 -2.32 6.15 -14.73
N ARG A 141 -2.66 6.60 -13.50
CA ARG A 141 -2.86 8.03 -13.20
C ARG A 141 -1.58 8.82 -13.38
N GLN A 142 -0.44 8.29 -12.93
CA GLN A 142 0.87 8.89 -13.10
C GLN A 142 1.24 9.01 -14.59
N GLY A 143 1.02 7.99 -15.41
CA GLY A 143 1.25 8.00 -16.85
C GLY A 143 0.40 9.06 -17.58
N GLN A 144 -0.87 9.21 -17.22
CA GLN A 144 -1.77 10.22 -17.80
C GLN A 144 -1.32 11.66 -17.48
N ARG A 145 -0.71 11.92 -16.31
CA ARG A 145 -0.17 13.25 -15.97
C ARG A 145 1.10 13.58 -16.76
N THR A 146 1.93 12.57 -17.03
CA THR A 146 3.16 12.74 -17.80
C THR A 146 2.86 13.05 -19.28
N ASP A 147 1.79 12.49 -19.85
CA ASP A 147 1.35 12.77 -21.22
C ASP A 147 0.90 14.23 -21.44
N LEU A 148 0.50 14.93 -20.37
CA LEU A 148 0.15 16.36 -20.43
C LEU A 148 1.37 17.28 -20.41
N THR A 149 2.56 16.81 -20.01
CA THR A 149 3.76 17.60 -19.82
C THR A 149 4.93 17.28 -20.75
N SER A 150 4.92 16.13 -21.44
CA SER A 150 5.99 15.75 -22.38
C SER A 150 5.49 14.83 -23.51
N LEU A 151 5.31 15.42 -24.68
CA LEU A 151 4.95 14.76 -25.95
C LEU A 151 6.03 13.78 -26.49
N GLN A 152 7.11 13.50 -25.78
CA GLN A 152 8.22 12.68 -26.29
C GLN A 152 8.49 11.36 -25.55
N LEU A 153 7.87 11.09 -24.41
CA LEU A 153 8.02 9.80 -23.69
C LEU A 153 6.75 8.91 -23.65
N GLY A 154 5.60 9.45 -24.05
CA GLY A 154 4.26 8.83 -23.89
C GLY A 154 3.98 7.63 -24.80
N GLU A 155 4.70 7.43 -25.89
CA GLU A 155 4.38 6.36 -26.87
C GLU A 155 4.85 4.95 -26.47
N LYS A 156 5.59 4.75 -25.39
CA LYS A 156 6.16 3.43 -25.03
C LYS A 156 5.53 2.71 -23.84
N LEU A 157 4.60 3.30 -23.10
CA LEU A 157 4.00 2.69 -21.90
C LEU A 157 2.52 2.28 -22.12
N GLY A 158 2.24 1.47 -23.10
CA GLY A 158 0.92 0.86 -23.33
C GLY A 158 0.51 -0.09 -22.18
N LYS A 159 -0.80 -0.37 -22.06
CA LYS A 159 -1.42 -1.22 -21.01
C LYS A 159 -0.71 -2.55 -20.72
N LYS A 160 -0.01 -3.13 -21.69
CA LYS A 160 0.81 -4.34 -21.52
C LYS A 160 2.10 -4.11 -20.74
N THR A 161 2.59 -2.88 -20.68
CA THR A 161 3.87 -2.52 -20.09
C THR A 161 3.76 -2.41 -18.56
N SER A 162 2.65 -1.91 -17.99
CA SER A 162 2.49 -1.71 -16.55
C SER A 162 2.48 -3.04 -15.77
N VAL A 163 1.74 -4.06 -16.26
CA VAL A 163 1.71 -5.38 -15.59
C VAL A 163 3.06 -6.10 -15.75
N LYS A 164 3.73 -5.94 -16.88
CA LYS A 164 5.06 -6.53 -17.11
C LYS A 164 6.11 -5.87 -16.21
N PHE A 165 6.07 -4.54 -16.08
CA PHE A 165 6.94 -3.79 -15.17
C PHE A 165 6.71 -4.19 -13.71
N LEU A 166 5.46 -4.40 -13.31
CA LEU A 166 5.12 -4.93 -11.99
C LEU A 166 5.71 -6.32 -11.73
N ALA A 167 5.61 -7.21 -12.72
CA ALA A 167 6.13 -8.57 -12.61
C ALA A 167 7.67 -8.60 -12.49
N GLU A 168 8.36 -7.63 -13.06
CA GLU A 168 9.82 -7.48 -12.92
C GLU A 168 10.24 -7.05 -11.50
N GLN A 169 9.36 -6.40 -10.75
CA GLN A 169 9.62 -5.90 -9.39
C GLN A 169 9.05 -6.82 -8.30
N ALA A 170 8.07 -7.64 -8.62
CA ALA A 170 7.41 -8.55 -7.69
C ALA A 170 7.96 -9.98 -7.86
N THR A 171 7.72 -10.82 -6.86
CA THR A 171 7.99 -12.28 -6.95
C THR A 171 6.99 -13.01 -7.84
N ASP A 172 5.84 -12.39 -8.13
CA ASP A 172 4.75 -12.96 -8.93
C ASP A 172 4.94 -12.68 -10.43
N ASN A 173 4.66 -13.67 -11.27
CA ASN A 173 4.69 -13.50 -12.73
C ASN A 173 3.46 -12.76 -13.27
N VAL A 174 3.54 -12.31 -14.52
CA VAL A 174 2.48 -11.53 -15.21
C VAL A 174 1.10 -12.21 -15.11
N THR A 175 1.03 -13.52 -15.32
CA THR A 175 -0.23 -14.28 -15.27
C THR A 175 -0.82 -14.30 -13.87
N SER A 176 0.02 -14.50 -12.84
CA SER A 176 -0.39 -14.49 -11.44
C SER A 176 -0.91 -13.10 -11.04
N ILE A 177 -0.21 -12.01 -11.40
CA ILE A 177 -0.66 -10.65 -11.15
C ILE A 177 -2.03 -10.38 -11.79
N GLN A 178 -2.23 -10.80 -13.03
CA GLN A 178 -3.53 -10.66 -13.71
C GLN A 178 -4.65 -11.42 -12.99
N ARG A 179 -4.36 -12.62 -12.46
CA ARG A 179 -5.30 -13.41 -11.67
C ARG A 179 -5.64 -12.72 -10.35
N TYR A 180 -4.64 -12.22 -9.61
CA TYR A 180 -4.88 -11.44 -8.39
C TYR A 180 -5.77 -10.23 -8.68
N VAL A 181 -5.49 -9.47 -9.73
CA VAL A 181 -6.33 -8.31 -10.09
C VAL A 181 -7.78 -8.72 -10.37
N ARG A 182 -8.01 -9.88 -11.01
CA ARG A 182 -9.37 -10.40 -11.28
C ARG A 182 -10.12 -10.76 -10.01
N LEU A 183 -9.45 -11.24 -8.94
CA LEU A 183 -10.11 -11.54 -7.66
C LEU A 183 -10.88 -10.35 -7.07
N ASN A 184 -10.50 -9.11 -7.39
CA ASN A 184 -11.26 -7.92 -6.96
C ASN A 184 -12.69 -7.85 -7.53
N LYS A 185 -13.06 -8.74 -8.44
CA LYS A 185 -14.43 -8.85 -8.98
C LYS A 185 -15.29 -9.85 -8.23
N LEU A 186 -14.72 -10.59 -7.28
CA LEU A 186 -15.46 -11.52 -6.46
C LEU A 186 -16.25 -10.78 -5.37
N ILE A 187 -17.44 -11.29 -5.05
CA ILE A 187 -18.17 -10.85 -3.87
C ILE A 187 -17.37 -11.23 -2.60
N PRO A 188 -17.50 -10.46 -1.50
CA PRO A 188 -16.69 -10.67 -0.29
C PRO A 188 -16.69 -12.12 0.22
N PRO A 189 -17.82 -12.85 0.35
CA PRO A 189 -17.81 -14.22 0.86
C PRO A 189 -16.98 -15.20 0.01
N LEU A 190 -16.99 -15.05 -1.32
CA LEU A 190 -16.17 -15.90 -2.20
C LEU A 190 -14.68 -15.52 -2.11
N LEU A 191 -14.38 -14.25 -1.89
CA LEU A 191 -13.01 -13.79 -1.67
C LEU A 191 -12.46 -14.31 -0.34
N ASP A 192 -13.29 -14.30 0.72
CA ASP A 192 -12.96 -14.87 2.03
C ASP A 192 -12.72 -16.39 1.94
N ALA A 193 -13.50 -17.09 1.12
CA ALA A 193 -13.30 -18.51 0.84
C ALA A 193 -11.97 -18.80 0.12
N VAL A 194 -11.51 -17.88 -0.75
CA VAL A 194 -10.18 -17.98 -1.36
C VAL A 194 -9.08 -17.76 -0.32
N ASP A 195 -9.24 -16.79 0.57
CA ASP A 195 -8.30 -16.50 1.64
C ASP A 195 -8.20 -17.65 2.66
N ALA A 196 -9.32 -18.30 2.96
CA ALA A 196 -9.38 -19.50 3.80
C ALA A 196 -8.85 -20.76 3.11
N GLY A 197 -8.61 -20.73 1.78
CA GLY A 197 -8.15 -21.88 0.99
C GLY A 197 -9.24 -22.92 0.67
N THR A 198 -10.49 -22.71 1.07
CA THR A 198 -11.64 -23.55 0.72
C THR A 198 -11.99 -23.43 -0.75
N LEU A 199 -11.85 -22.24 -1.32
CA LEU A 199 -11.97 -21.99 -2.75
C LEU A 199 -10.58 -21.84 -3.37
N LYS A 200 -10.26 -22.65 -4.40
CA LYS A 200 -8.96 -22.60 -5.07
C LYS A 200 -8.77 -21.30 -5.86
N PHE A 201 -7.57 -20.70 -5.73
CA PHE A 201 -7.19 -19.42 -6.34
C PHE A 201 -7.41 -19.38 -7.86
N VAL A 202 -6.93 -20.38 -8.60
CA VAL A 202 -7.00 -20.37 -10.08
C VAL A 202 -8.44 -20.46 -10.60
N PRO A 203 -9.31 -21.39 -10.15
CA PRO A 203 -10.72 -21.39 -10.52
C PRO A 203 -11.45 -20.09 -10.16
N ALA A 204 -11.18 -19.54 -8.98
CA ALA A 204 -11.80 -18.28 -8.55
C ALA A 204 -11.44 -17.11 -9.49
N ALA A 205 -10.15 -17.01 -9.86
CA ALA A 205 -9.66 -15.93 -10.72
C ALA A 205 -10.01 -16.12 -12.20
N ASP A 206 -10.00 -17.36 -12.73
CA ASP A 206 -10.15 -17.61 -14.17
C ASP A 206 -11.61 -17.88 -14.57
N PHE A 207 -12.49 -18.28 -13.64
CA PHE A 207 -13.90 -18.57 -13.93
C PHE A 207 -14.86 -17.69 -13.14
N LEU A 208 -14.80 -17.71 -11.81
CA LEU A 208 -15.82 -17.06 -10.99
C LEU A 208 -15.75 -15.52 -11.10
N SER A 209 -14.58 -14.94 -11.31
CA SER A 209 -14.42 -13.51 -11.52
C SER A 209 -15.10 -12.97 -12.78
N HIS A 210 -15.55 -13.84 -13.67
CA HIS A 210 -16.29 -13.48 -14.90
C HIS A 210 -17.80 -13.50 -14.72
N LEU A 211 -18.28 -14.10 -13.63
CA LEU A 211 -19.71 -14.14 -13.28
C LEU A 211 -20.16 -12.77 -12.75
N SER A 212 -21.43 -12.43 -13.01
CA SER A 212 -22.07 -11.29 -12.37
C SER A 212 -22.23 -11.52 -10.87
N GLU A 213 -22.40 -10.46 -10.09
CA GLU A 213 -22.64 -10.56 -8.64
C GLU A 213 -23.84 -11.46 -8.28
N LYS A 214 -24.91 -11.44 -9.10
CA LYS A 214 -26.08 -12.30 -8.92
C LYS A 214 -25.74 -13.78 -9.12
N GLU A 215 -24.98 -14.10 -10.14
CA GLU A 215 -24.53 -15.47 -10.40
C GLU A 215 -23.58 -15.98 -9.33
N GLN A 216 -22.67 -15.12 -8.85
CA GLN A 216 -21.78 -15.43 -7.74
C GLN A 216 -22.57 -15.70 -6.45
N THR A 217 -23.58 -14.87 -6.15
CA THR A 217 -24.46 -15.05 -4.99
C THR A 217 -25.25 -16.36 -5.09
N TYR A 218 -25.76 -16.69 -6.27
CA TYR A 218 -26.47 -17.96 -6.49
C TYR A 218 -25.55 -19.16 -6.29
N LEU A 219 -24.32 -19.09 -6.83
CA LEU A 219 -23.31 -20.13 -6.63
C LEU A 219 -23.01 -20.34 -5.14
N LEU A 220 -22.81 -19.25 -4.39
CA LEU A 220 -22.57 -19.33 -2.94
C LEU A 220 -23.70 -20.06 -2.21
N LEU A 221 -24.97 -19.75 -2.50
CA LEU A 221 -26.13 -20.44 -1.92
C LEU A 221 -26.15 -21.94 -2.27
N VAL A 222 -25.72 -22.32 -3.48
CA VAL A 222 -25.63 -23.75 -3.86
C VAL A 222 -24.51 -24.43 -3.07
N MET A 223 -23.34 -23.79 -2.93
CA MET A 223 -22.21 -24.31 -2.17
C MET A 223 -22.56 -24.53 -0.69
N GLU A 224 -23.25 -23.56 -0.07
CA GLU A 224 -23.69 -23.66 1.33
C GLU A 224 -24.74 -24.79 1.53
N ARG A 225 -25.65 -24.98 0.56
CA ARG A 225 -26.66 -26.03 0.62
C ARG A 225 -26.07 -27.44 0.51
N ASP A 226 -25.06 -27.58 -0.34
CA ASP A 226 -24.46 -28.88 -0.67
C ASP A 226 -23.25 -29.21 0.22
N GLU A 227 -22.97 -28.36 1.26
CA GLU A 227 -21.85 -28.51 2.22
C GLU A 227 -20.48 -28.67 1.53
N VAL A 228 -20.27 -27.99 0.39
CA VAL A 228 -19.03 -28.06 -0.42
C VAL A 228 -18.15 -26.82 -0.19
#